data_af971eb05ca5e08bc9f2689a77901550
#
_entry.id   af971eb05ca5e08bc9f2689a77901550
#
_cell.length_a   1.000
_cell.length_b   1.000
_cell.length_c   1.000
_cell.angle_alpha   90.00
_cell.angle_beta   90.00
_cell.angle_gamma   90.00
#
_symmetry.space_group_name_H-M   'P 1'
#
loop_
_entity.id
_entity.type
_entity.pdbx_description
1 polymer ?
#
loop_
_entity_poly.entity_id
_entity_poly.type
_entity_poly.pdbx_seq_one_letter_code
_entity_poly.pdbx_strand_id
1 'polypeptide(L)'
;PGVNYNENGSLLYTQPQNAELTWETQKLFTVGFTGRLWNRFDFDISYYLRNTTDMLMLVPYAYTTGFSNLTSNVGSLRNSGIDIKLGVDIVRGKNYYVNAGAVFNYNKQTVTKLFGGKTRWEVANTGVAYVVGSPVMLYSPIYAGLNRETGAPMWYKAGANVDKTTKEETTEKF
;
A
#
# COMPACT_ATOMS: atom_id res chain seq x y z
N PRO A 1 -4.49 19.18 -25.62
CA PRO A 1 -4.20 20.37 -26.46
C PRO A 1 -4.96 21.55 -25.89
N GLY A 2 -4.21 22.59 -25.51
CA GLY A 2 -4.79 23.87 -25.11
C GLY A 2 -4.94 24.80 -26.30
N VAL A 3 -5.75 25.84 -26.17
CA VAL A 3 -5.85 26.92 -27.16
C VAL A 3 -5.14 28.14 -26.59
N ASN A 4 -4.32 28.77 -27.39
CA ASN A 4 -3.72 30.05 -27.02
C ASN A 4 -4.66 31.23 -27.34
N TYR A 5 -4.24 32.46 -27.02
CA TYR A 5 -5.01 33.70 -27.20
C TYR A 5 -5.49 33.91 -28.64
N ASN A 6 -4.81 33.34 -29.65
CA ASN A 6 -5.14 33.44 -31.06
C ASN A 6 -5.89 32.22 -31.63
N GLU A 7 -6.49 31.40 -30.78
CA GLU A 7 -7.24 30.17 -31.14
C GLU A 7 -6.41 29.12 -31.92
N ASN A 8 -5.09 29.30 -32.01
CA ASN A 8 -4.20 28.30 -32.56
C ASN A 8 -3.89 27.23 -31.54
N GLY A 9 -3.78 25.97 -31.99
CA GLY A 9 -3.40 24.85 -31.11
C GLY A 9 -2.07 25.13 -30.42
N SER A 10 -2.05 25.01 -29.09
CA SER A 10 -0.86 25.14 -28.26
C SER A 10 -0.44 23.81 -27.69
N LEU A 11 0.86 23.57 -27.57
CA LEU A 11 1.42 22.45 -26.87
C LEU A 11 1.60 22.85 -25.40
N LEU A 12 0.93 22.14 -24.52
CA LEU A 12 1.12 22.29 -23.08
C LEU A 12 2.04 21.18 -22.57
N TYR A 13 3.19 21.59 -22.01
CA TYR A 13 4.06 20.65 -21.30
C TYR A 13 3.40 20.28 -19.96
N THR A 14 3.02 19.02 -19.80
CA THR A 14 2.34 18.53 -18.60
C THR A 14 3.31 17.98 -17.56
N GLN A 15 4.49 17.52 -17.97
CA GLN A 15 5.56 17.08 -17.07
C GLN A 15 6.93 17.19 -17.76
N PRO A 16 8.02 17.34 -16.97
CA PRO A 16 9.37 17.37 -17.50
C PRO A 16 9.80 15.98 -17.99
N GLN A 17 10.77 15.96 -18.89
CA GLN A 17 11.41 14.72 -19.32
C GLN A 17 12.18 14.12 -18.14
N ASN A 18 12.03 12.83 -17.92
CA ASN A 18 12.82 12.05 -16.96
C ASN A 18 13.65 11.01 -17.70
N ALA A 19 14.94 11.31 -17.90
CA ALA A 19 15.87 10.42 -18.59
C ALA A 19 16.25 9.17 -17.77
N GLU A 20 15.99 9.17 -16.45
CA GLU A 20 16.29 8.06 -15.55
C GLU A 20 15.12 7.08 -15.42
N LEU A 21 14.02 7.33 -16.15
CA LEU A 21 12.83 6.50 -16.06
C LEU A 21 13.11 5.11 -16.64
N THR A 22 12.89 4.09 -15.81
CA THR A 22 13.01 2.68 -16.20
C THR A 22 11.69 1.95 -16.04
N TRP A 23 11.59 0.77 -16.65
CA TRP A 23 10.41 -0.07 -16.54
C TRP A 23 10.29 -0.69 -15.14
N GLU A 24 9.08 -0.69 -14.63
CA GLU A 24 8.74 -1.48 -13.45
C GLU A 24 8.90 -2.97 -13.77
N THR A 25 9.59 -3.69 -12.90
CA THR A 25 9.81 -5.13 -13.05
C THR A 25 9.14 -5.89 -11.93
N GLN A 26 8.31 -6.87 -12.28
CA GLN A 26 7.65 -7.74 -11.32
C GLN A 26 8.11 -9.18 -11.50
N LYS A 27 8.63 -9.77 -10.41
CA LYS A 27 9.00 -11.19 -10.33
C LYS A 27 8.03 -11.89 -9.41
N LEU A 28 7.31 -12.88 -9.94
CA LEU A 28 6.35 -13.68 -9.20
C LEU A 28 6.83 -15.14 -9.13
N PHE A 29 6.90 -15.65 -7.92
CA PHE A 29 7.07 -17.06 -7.64
C PHE A 29 5.82 -17.56 -6.93
N THR A 30 5.25 -18.67 -7.41
CA THR A 30 4.09 -19.30 -6.79
C THR A 30 4.29 -20.80 -6.76
N VAL A 31 4.00 -21.42 -5.63
CA VAL A 31 3.95 -22.87 -5.48
C VAL A 31 2.64 -23.24 -4.80
N GLY A 32 1.96 -24.24 -5.31
CA GLY A 32 0.68 -24.68 -4.77
C GLY A 32 0.53 -26.20 -4.78
N PHE A 33 -0.25 -26.69 -3.85
CA PHE A 33 -0.63 -28.09 -3.70
C PHE A 33 -2.14 -28.17 -3.60
N THR A 34 -2.74 -28.90 -4.51
CA THR A 34 -4.18 -29.16 -4.52
C THR A 34 -4.39 -30.65 -4.50
N GLY A 35 -5.33 -31.11 -3.69
CA GLY A 35 -5.63 -32.54 -3.63
C GLY A 35 -6.92 -32.86 -2.93
N ARG A 36 -7.28 -34.14 -3.05
CA ARG A 36 -8.42 -34.73 -2.37
C ARG A 36 -8.01 -35.99 -1.64
N LEU A 37 -8.24 -36.03 -0.33
CA LEU A 37 -7.94 -37.17 0.52
C LEU A 37 -9.23 -37.92 0.91
N TRP A 38 -9.15 -39.26 0.96
CA TRP A 38 -10.26 -40.13 1.37
C TRP A 38 -11.57 -39.87 0.64
N ASN A 39 -11.50 -39.24 -0.54
CA ASN A 39 -12.67 -38.84 -1.33
C ASN A 39 -13.69 -37.93 -0.56
N ARG A 40 -13.22 -37.24 0.47
CA ARG A 40 -14.02 -36.39 1.37
C ARG A 40 -13.37 -35.10 1.77
N PHE A 41 -12.05 -35.04 1.78
CA PHE A 41 -11.31 -33.86 2.24
C PHE A 41 -10.59 -33.22 1.07
N ASP A 42 -11.02 -32.04 0.68
CA ASP A 42 -10.39 -31.22 -0.35
C ASP A 42 -9.47 -30.20 0.28
N PHE A 43 -8.28 -30.04 -0.26
CA PHE A 43 -7.37 -28.98 0.17
C PHE A 43 -6.74 -28.32 -1.05
N ASP A 44 -6.55 -27.00 -0.94
CA ASP A 44 -5.80 -26.18 -1.87
C ASP A 44 -4.96 -25.23 -1.02
N ILE A 45 -3.64 -25.37 -1.11
CA ILE A 45 -2.67 -24.58 -0.36
C ILE A 45 -1.71 -23.98 -1.36
N SER A 46 -1.62 -22.67 -1.40
CA SER A 46 -0.67 -21.97 -2.25
C SER A 46 0.15 -20.95 -1.47
N TYR A 47 1.42 -20.85 -1.80
CA TYR A 47 2.33 -19.83 -1.33
C TYR A 47 2.81 -19.01 -2.51
N TYR A 48 2.84 -17.69 -2.35
CA TYR A 48 3.37 -16.79 -3.35
C TYR A 48 4.36 -15.79 -2.78
N LEU A 49 5.31 -15.41 -3.62
CA LEU A 49 6.29 -14.34 -3.38
C LEU A 49 6.35 -13.46 -4.62
N ARG A 50 5.98 -12.20 -4.46
CA ARG A 50 6.01 -11.18 -5.51
C ARG A 50 6.98 -10.08 -5.11
N ASN A 51 8.01 -9.87 -5.93
CA ASN A 51 8.92 -8.75 -5.79
C ASN A 51 8.67 -7.78 -6.95
N THR A 52 8.31 -6.54 -6.62
CA THR A 52 8.17 -5.44 -7.57
C THR A 52 9.34 -4.48 -7.35
N THR A 53 10.12 -4.22 -8.38
CA THR A 53 11.26 -3.29 -8.37
C THR A 53 11.00 -2.14 -9.32
N ASP A 54 11.61 -0.99 -9.01
CA ASP A 54 11.53 0.23 -9.81
C ASP A 54 10.08 0.69 -10.08
N MET A 55 9.25 0.59 -9.03
CA MET A 55 7.84 0.93 -9.06
C MET A 55 7.63 2.38 -9.49
N LEU A 56 6.76 2.59 -10.49
CA LEU A 56 6.47 3.90 -11.05
C LEU A 56 5.38 4.61 -10.24
N MET A 57 5.67 5.82 -9.79
CA MET A 57 4.69 6.67 -9.11
C MET A 57 4.88 8.15 -9.48
N LEU A 58 3.83 8.93 -9.27
CA LEU A 58 3.89 10.38 -9.34
C LEU A 58 4.47 10.92 -8.03
N VAL A 59 5.67 11.48 -8.12
CA VAL A 59 6.35 12.11 -7.00
C VAL A 59 6.10 13.62 -7.06
N PRO A 60 5.69 14.27 -5.96
CA PRO A 60 5.59 15.71 -5.90
C PRO A 60 6.92 16.38 -6.23
N TYR A 61 6.87 17.35 -7.11
CA TYR A 61 8.04 18.11 -7.54
C TYR A 61 7.95 19.56 -7.05
N ALA A 62 9.09 20.24 -6.96
CA ALA A 62 9.10 21.62 -6.48
C ALA A 62 8.34 22.52 -7.46
N TYR A 63 7.35 23.26 -6.99
CA TYR A 63 6.54 24.19 -7.80
C TYR A 63 7.37 25.25 -8.55
N THR A 64 8.56 25.56 -8.06
CA THR A 64 9.52 26.47 -8.72
C THR A 64 9.95 26.01 -10.10
N THR A 65 9.76 24.73 -10.42
CA THR A 65 10.06 24.16 -11.74
C THR A 65 8.93 24.33 -12.75
N GLY A 66 7.77 24.81 -12.32
CA GLY A 66 6.55 24.91 -13.14
C GLY A 66 5.74 23.60 -13.23
N PHE A 67 6.17 22.55 -12.55
CA PHE A 67 5.50 21.25 -12.55
C PHE A 67 5.17 20.82 -11.12
N SER A 68 3.98 20.24 -10.93
CA SER A 68 3.56 19.75 -9.61
C SER A 68 4.01 18.33 -9.30
N ASN A 69 4.15 17.50 -10.33
CA ASN A 69 4.47 16.09 -10.21
C ASN A 69 5.42 15.62 -11.32
N LEU A 70 6.22 14.61 -10.99
CA LEU A 70 7.09 13.92 -11.92
C LEU A 70 6.89 12.41 -11.77
N THR A 71 6.68 11.70 -12.87
CA THR A 71 6.72 10.24 -12.86
C THR A 71 8.16 9.77 -12.63
N SER A 72 8.37 8.98 -11.59
CA SER A 72 9.69 8.48 -11.22
C SER A 72 9.61 7.07 -10.66
N ASN A 73 10.74 6.36 -10.71
CA ASN A 73 10.89 5.06 -10.07
C ASN A 73 11.13 5.28 -8.58
N VAL A 74 10.14 4.97 -7.76
CA VAL A 74 10.13 5.38 -6.33
C VAL A 74 10.66 4.34 -5.38
N GLY A 75 10.70 3.06 -5.80
CA GLY A 75 11.19 2.04 -4.88
C GLY A 75 10.77 0.63 -5.24
N SER A 76 10.82 -0.22 -4.25
CA SER A 76 10.55 -1.64 -4.42
C SER A 76 9.66 -2.17 -3.30
N LEU A 77 8.77 -3.09 -3.66
CA LEU A 77 7.84 -3.77 -2.76
C LEU A 77 8.02 -5.27 -2.83
N ARG A 78 7.86 -5.94 -1.70
CA ARG A 78 7.74 -7.39 -1.61
C ARG A 78 6.40 -7.75 -1.01
N ASN A 79 5.64 -8.59 -1.70
CA ASN A 79 4.44 -9.21 -1.19
C ASN A 79 4.67 -10.71 -1.07
N SER A 80 4.39 -11.28 0.08
CA SER A 80 4.41 -12.72 0.29
C SER A 80 3.15 -13.15 1.01
N GLY A 81 2.61 -14.29 0.65
CA GLY A 81 1.38 -14.73 1.27
C GLY A 81 1.16 -16.22 1.14
N ILE A 82 0.22 -16.70 1.92
CA ILE A 82 -0.26 -18.07 1.89
C ILE A 82 -1.78 -18.04 1.79
N ASP A 83 -2.31 -18.84 0.87
CA ASP A 83 -3.73 -19.04 0.67
C ASP A 83 -4.02 -20.50 0.97
N ILE A 84 -4.99 -20.77 1.85
CA ILE A 84 -5.42 -22.10 2.24
C ILE A 84 -6.92 -22.20 2.05
N LYS A 85 -7.34 -23.16 1.27
CA LYS A 85 -8.75 -23.52 1.12
C LYS A 85 -8.93 -24.99 1.50
N LEU A 86 -9.82 -25.22 2.43
CA LEU A 86 -10.13 -26.54 2.94
C LEU A 86 -11.61 -26.82 2.74
N GLY A 87 -11.96 -28.03 2.35
CA GLY A 87 -13.32 -28.49 2.21
C GLY A 87 -13.45 -29.90 2.76
N VAL A 88 -14.55 -30.18 3.42
CA VAL A 88 -14.84 -31.53 3.93
C VAL A 88 -16.29 -31.92 3.66
N ASP A 89 -16.47 -33.09 3.06
CA ASP A 89 -17.79 -33.71 2.93
C ASP A 89 -18.11 -34.49 4.22
N ILE A 90 -18.90 -33.84 5.09
CA ILE A 90 -19.22 -34.39 6.41
C ILE A 90 -20.16 -35.61 6.26
N VAL A 91 -21.23 -35.45 5.52
CA VAL A 91 -22.22 -36.51 5.31
C VAL A 91 -22.66 -36.56 3.85
N ARG A 92 -22.69 -37.77 3.30
CA ARG A 92 -23.26 -38.09 1.99
C ARG A 92 -24.33 -39.18 2.16
N GLY A 93 -25.59 -38.79 2.14
CA GLY A 93 -26.72 -39.70 2.14
C GLY A 93 -27.42 -39.74 0.78
N LYS A 94 -28.41 -40.63 0.63
CA LYS A 94 -29.18 -40.71 -0.62
C LYS A 94 -29.97 -39.43 -0.92
N ASN A 95 -30.45 -38.73 0.11
CA ASN A 95 -31.34 -37.57 -0.02
C ASN A 95 -30.75 -36.29 0.63
N TYR A 96 -29.53 -36.34 1.19
CA TYR A 96 -28.92 -35.21 1.86
C TYR A 96 -27.40 -35.25 1.69
N TYR A 97 -26.84 -34.05 1.62
CA TYR A 97 -25.41 -33.83 1.49
C TYR A 97 -25.01 -32.64 2.36
N VAL A 98 -24.00 -32.82 3.20
CA VAL A 98 -23.46 -31.76 4.07
C VAL A 98 -21.97 -31.60 3.80
N ASN A 99 -21.61 -30.42 3.35
CA ASN A 99 -20.23 -30.02 3.12
C ASN A 99 -19.92 -28.81 3.99
N ALA A 100 -18.71 -28.75 4.55
CA ALA A 100 -18.18 -27.58 5.25
C ALA A 100 -16.85 -27.19 4.61
N GLY A 101 -16.58 -25.90 4.55
CA GLY A 101 -15.34 -25.38 4.01
C GLY A 101 -14.84 -24.16 4.78
N ALA A 102 -13.52 -23.99 4.77
CA ALA A 102 -12.84 -22.84 5.34
C ALA A 102 -11.83 -22.29 4.32
N VAL A 103 -11.72 -20.97 4.30
CA VAL A 103 -10.72 -20.26 3.50
C VAL A 103 -9.90 -19.38 4.45
N PHE A 104 -8.59 -19.51 4.37
CA PHE A 104 -7.65 -18.69 5.11
C PHE A 104 -6.70 -18.01 4.12
N ASN A 105 -6.55 -16.70 4.24
CA ASN A 105 -5.62 -15.92 3.44
C ASN A 105 -4.75 -15.09 4.37
N TYR A 106 -3.44 -15.15 4.16
CA TYR A 106 -2.48 -14.30 4.85
C TYR A 106 -1.58 -13.63 3.83
N ASN A 107 -1.50 -12.31 3.87
CA ASN A 107 -0.64 -11.52 3.01
C ASN A 107 0.23 -10.58 3.84
N LYS A 108 1.54 -10.59 3.58
CA LYS A 108 2.51 -9.67 4.16
C LYS A 108 3.13 -8.83 3.05
N GLN A 109 2.85 -7.54 3.07
CA GLN A 109 3.49 -6.55 2.20
C GLN A 109 4.64 -5.88 2.95
N THR A 110 5.75 -5.64 2.25
CA THR A 110 6.92 -4.96 2.83
C THR A 110 7.55 -4.04 1.79
N VAL A 111 7.77 -2.80 2.15
CA VAL A 111 8.57 -1.84 1.37
C VAL A 111 10.04 -2.23 1.54
N THR A 112 10.74 -2.58 0.45
CA THR A 112 12.13 -3.04 0.50
C THR A 112 13.12 -1.94 0.18
N LYS A 113 12.73 -0.95 -0.64
CA LYS A 113 13.59 0.16 -1.05
C LYS A 113 12.75 1.38 -1.39
N LEU A 114 13.28 2.56 -1.14
CA LEU A 114 12.73 3.84 -1.60
C LEU A 114 13.80 4.62 -2.40
N PHE A 115 13.33 5.59 -3.19
CA PHE A 115 14.17 6.45 -4.02
C PHE A 115 15.12 7.31 -3.17
N GLY A 116 16.28 7.66 -3.72
CA GLY A 116 17.24 8.56 -3.08
C GLY A 116 17.76 8.08 -1.74
N GLY A 117 17.74 6.75 -1.46
CA GLY A 117 18.18 6.20 -0.18
C GLY A 117 17.30 6.54 1.03
N LYS A 118 16.09 7.06 0.80
CA LYS A 118 15.14 7.39 1.87
C LYS A 118 14.68 6.13 2.59
N THR A 119 14.51 6.24 3.90
CA THR A 119 13.93 5.17 4.73
C THR A 119 12.43 5.36 4.93
N ARG A 120 11.92 6.57 4.74
CA ARG A 120 10.51 6.95 4.86
C ARG A 120 10.13 7.95 3.77
N TRP A 121 8.94 7.79 3.21
CA TRP A 121 8.33 8.73 2.29
C TRP A 121 6.82 8.79 2.54
N GLU A 122 6.32 9.99 2.77
CA GLU A 122 4.91 10.30 2.92
C GLU A 122 4.40 10.95 1.64
N VAL A 123 3.34 10.39 1.08
CA VAL A 123 2.71 10.95 -0.13
C VAL A 123 1.82 12.09 0.31
N ALA A 124 2.19 13.30 -0.07
CA ALA A 124 1.45 14.52 0.30
C ALA A 124 -0.04 14.40 -0.07
N ASN A 125 -0.90 14.84 0.83
CA ASN A 125 -2.37 14.89 0.68
C ASN A 125 -3.08 13.55 0.50
N THR A 126 -2.41 12.41 0.69
CA THR A 126 -3.04 11.08 0.55
C THR A 126 -3.18 10.33 1.87
N GLY A 127 -2.45 10.73 2.90
CA GLY A 127 -2.35 10.00 4.16
C GLY A 127 -1.62 8.67 4.03
N VAL A 128 -0.93 8.40 2.92
CA VAL A 128 -0.18 7.16 2.70
C VAL A 128 1.29 7.37 3.03
N ALA A 129 1.88 6.47 3.80
CA ALA A 129 3.31 6.45 4.10
C ALA A 129 3.96 5.13 3.67
N TYR A 130 5.13 5.26 3.06
CA TYR A 130 6.02 4.16 2.70
C TYR A 130 7.22 4.20 3.64
N VAL A 131 7.42 3.13 4.41
CA VAL A 131 8.54 2.99 5.35
C VAL A 131 9.28 1.69 5.04
N VAL A 132 10.58 1.77 4.81
CA VAL A 132 11.40 0.58 4.50
C VAL A 132 11.32 -0.41 5.66
N GLY A 133 11.08 -1.68 5.34
CA GLY A 133 10.88 -2.75 6.33
C GLY A 133 9.44 -2.89 6.85
N SER A 134 8.55 -1.97 6.53
CA SER A 134 7.15 -1.96 6.97
C SER A 134 6.18 -2.13 5.80
N PRO A 135 4.92 -2.52 6.05
CA PRO A 135 3.88 -2.46 5.04
C PRO A 135 3.59 -1.01 4.63
N VAL A 136 2.94 -0.82 3.49
CA VAL A 136 2.38 0.48 3.13
C VAL A 136 1.27 0.81 4.13
N MET A 137 1.38 1.94 4.81
CA MET A 137 0.50 2.32 5.90
C MET A 137 -0.25 3.60 5.57
N LEU A 138 -1.48 3.68 6.05
CA LEU A 138 -2.19 4.94 6.16
C LEU A 138 -1.62 5.69 7.36
N TYR A 139 -1.15 6.90 7.10
CA TYR A 139 -0.73 7.82 8.14
C TYR A 139 -1.91 8.72 8.48
N SER A 140 -2.44 8.57 9.67
CA SER A 140 -3.52 9.41 10.18
C SER A 140 -3.14 9.90 11.57
N PRO A 141 -3.28 11.20 11.84
CA PRO A 141 -3.13 11.71 13.19
C PRO A 141 -4.11 11.01 14.12
N ILE A 142 -3.65 10.57 15.28
CA ILE A 142 -4.52 9.94 16.29
C ILE A 142 -5.04 11.03 17.20
N TYR A 143 -6.37 11.20 17.25
CA TYR A 143 -7.02 12.19 18.08
C TYR A 143 -6.78 11.92 19.57
N ALA A 144 -6.28 12.92 20.29
CA ALA A 144 -5.94 12.86 21.71
C ALA A 144 -6.96 13.53 22.66
N GLY A 145 -8.02 14.11 22.11
CA GLY A 145 -9.04 14.84 22.85
C GLY A 145 -9.01 16.34 22.61
N LEU A 146 -9.69 17.09 23.46
CA LEU A 146 -9.69 18.56 23.46
C LEU A 146 -8.80 19.09 24.57
N ASN A 147 -8.07 20.16 24.30
CA ASN A 147 -7.42 20.96 25.33
C ASN A 147 -8.51 21.57 26.21
N ARG A 148 -8.44 21.38 27.52
CA ARG A 148 -9.45 21.86 28.46
C ARG A 148 -9.45 23.37 28.63
N GLU A 149 -8.33 24.04 28.36
CA GLU A 149 -8.18 25.50 28.54
C GLU A 149 -8.56 26.26 27.28
N THR A 150 -8.19 25.74 26.09
CA THR A 150 -8.37 26.44 24.82
C THR A 150 -9.53 25.91 23.98
N GLY A 151 -10.04 24.72 24.27
CA GLY A 151 -11.04 24.03 23.47
C GLY A 151 -10.50 23.49 22.12
N ALA A 152 -9.20 23.61 21.85
CA ALA A 152 -8.59 23.16 20.60
C ALA A 152 -8.46 21.63 20.54
N PRO A 153 -8.59 20.99 19.36
CA PRO A 153 -8.33 19.58 19.20
C PRO A 153 -6.84 19.26 19.35
N MET A 154 -6.53 18.21 20.09
CA MET A 154 -5.17 17.71 20.31
C MET A 154 -4.94 16.41 19.56
N TRP A 155 -3.72 16.18 19.14
CA TRP A 155 -3.29 15.00 18.41
C TRP A 155 -2.02 14.42 19.05
N TYR A 156 -1.84 13.10 18.98
CA TYR A 156 -0.59 12.47 19.41
C TYR A 156 0.53 12.76 18.41
N LYS A 157 1.72 13.09 18.92
CA LYS A 157 2.88 13.38 18.08
C LYS A 157 3.33 12.14 17.29
N ALA A 158 3.67 12.30 16.01
CA ALA A 158 4.17 11.24 15.18
C ALA A 158 5.48 10.65 15.76
N GLY A 159 5.55 9.32 15.89
CA GLY A 159 6.72 8.61 16.41
C GLY A 159 6.75 8.44 17.94
N ALA A 160 5.83 9.03 18.68
CA ALA A 160 5.60 8.59 20.05
C ALA A 160 5.04 7.15 20.01
N ASN A 161 5.70 6.21 20.70
CA ASN A 161 4.99 5.02 21.16
C ASN A 161 3.72 5.56 21.80
N VAL A 162 2.55 5.11 21.32
CA VAL A 162 1.27 5.59 21.85
C VAL A 162 1.09 5.01 23.25
N ASP A 163 1.96 5.40 24.14
CA ASP A 163 1.68 5.35 25.57
C ASP A 163 0.66 6.44 25.81
N LYS A 164 -0.58 6.04 26.11
CA LYS A 164 -1.76 6.91 26.30
C LYS A 164 -1.57 7.98 27.37
N THR A 165 -0.37 8.13 27.93
CA THR A 165 -0.04 9.03 29.04
C THR A 165 0.63 10.33 28.59
N THR A 166 1.28 10.41 27.42
CA THR A 166 1.91 11.64 26.94
C THR A 166 1.07 12.29 25.83
N LYS A 167 0.18 13.16 26.23
CA LYS A 167 -0.56 14.06 25.31
C LYS A 167 0.30 15.28 25.06
N GLU A 168 0.91 15.37 23.88
CA GLU A 168 1.55 16.63 23.45
C GLU A 168 0.60 17.38 22.51
N GLU A 169 0.44 18.66 22.81
CA GLU A 169 -0.32 19.61 22.00
C GLU A 169 0.49 19.95 20.75
N THR A 170 0.01 19.55 19.58
CA THR A 170 0.59 20.01 18.31
C THR A 170 -0.19 21.21 17.81
N THR A 171 0.40 22.39 17.90
CA THR A 171 -0.12 23.64 17.33
C THR A 171 0.19 23.79 15.84
N GLU A 172 0.74 22.78 15.18
CA GLU A 172 0.98 22.84 13.74
C GLU A 172 -0.35 22.71 12.97
N LYS A 173 -0.70 23.81 12.30
CA LYS A 173 -1.76 23.83 11.29
C LYS A 173 -1.35 22.92 10.14
N PHE A 174 -2.16 21.91 9.85
CA PHE A 174 -2.11 21.14 8.62
C PHE A 174 -2.71 21.93 7.46
#